data_6f61abf1b2837d815c94f894b87b11fb
#
_entry.id   6f61abf1b2837d815c94f894b87b11fb
#
_cell.length_a   1.000
_cell.length_b   1.000
_cell.length_c   1.000
_cell.angle_alpha   90.00
_cell.angle_beta   90.00
_cell.angle_gamma   90.00
#
_symmetry.space_group_name_H-M   'P 1'
#
loop_
_entity.id
_entity.type
_entity.pdbx_description
1 polymer ?
#
loop_
_entity_poly.entity_id
_entity_poly.type
_entity_poly.pdbx_seq_one_letter_code
_entity_poly.pdbx_strand_id
1 'polypeptide(L)'
;MLTPQIRGWAYYHRGVCARKAYEKVDHEIFKILWKWAKRRHLNKGLRWIKEKYFKAREGRAWCFGVTCKKGDNTERKELFLASSITVRRHRKIRRKANPFDKEWYNYFMERKSNNFSIKKDVI
;
A
#
# COMPACT_ATOMS: atom_id res chain seq x y z
N MET A 1 -2.34 -9.81 11.07
CA MET A 1 -1.85 -9.45 9.72
C MET A 1 -1.73 -7.93 9.60
N LEU A 2 -0.53 -7.38 9.37
CA LEU A 2 -0.28 -5.92 9.30
C LEU A 2 -0.74 -5.27 7.98
N THR A 3 -0.68 -6.01 6.88
CA THR A 3 -1.00 -5.46 5.53
C THR A 3 -2.38 -4.80 5.43
N PRO A 4 -3.50 -5.41 5.90
CA PRO A 4 -4.80 -4.77 5.83
C PRO A 4 -4.89 -3.47 6.65
N GLN A 5 -4.24 -3.43 7.81
CA GLN A 5 -4.21 -2.26 8.68
C GLN A 5 -3.45 -1.10 8.05
N ILE A 6 -2.23 -1.37 7.55
CA ILE A 6 -1.41 -0.35 6.86
C ILE A 6 -2.13 0.16 5.62
N ARG A 7 -2.70 -0.74 4.81
CA ARG A 7 -3.46 -0.39 3.61
C ARG A 7 -4.65 0.50 3.94
N GLY A 8 -5.50 0.10 4.88
CA GLY A 8 -6.68 0.85 5.28
C GLY A 8 -6.33 2.24 5.78
N TRP A 9 -5.33 2.37 6.66
CA TRP A 9 -4.84 3.64 7.16
C TRP A 9 -4.29 4.54 6.04
N ALA A 10 -3.46 4.00 5.17
CA ALA A 10 -2.84 4.76 4.09
C ALA A 10 -3.87 5.20 3.03
N TYR A 11 -4.86 4.36 2.70
CA TYR A 11 -5.96 4.73 1.80
C TYR A 11 -6.87 5.80 2.40
N TYR A 12 -7.11 5.78 3.70
CA TYR A 12 -7.87 6.81 4.38
C TYR A 12 -7.21 8.20 4.24
N HIS A 13 -5.91 8.27 4.42
CA HIS A 13 -5.15 9.53 4.38
C HIS A 13 -4.63 9.94 2.99
N ARG A 14 -4.94 9.20 1.93
CA ARG A 14 -4.41 9.47 0.57
C ARG A 14 -4.86 10.80 -0.05
N GLY A 15 -5.90 11.43 0.50
CA GLY A 15 -6.42 12.72 0.04
C GLY A 15 -5.52 13.92 0.37
N VAL A 16 -4.56 13.75 1.27
CA VAL A 16 -3.61 14.79 1.72
C VAL A 16 -2.18 14.43 1.37
N CYS A 17 -1.27 15.42 1.44
CA CYS A 17 0.15 15.21 1.19
C CYS A 17 0.82 14.51 2.38
N ALA A 18 0.54 13.23 2.57
CA ALA A 18 1.03 12.43 3.69
C ALA A 18 2.30 11.61 3.38
N ARG A 19 2.97 11.85 2.24
CA ARG A 19 4.11 11.03 1.78
C ARG A 19 5.22 10.90 2.82
N LYS A 20 5.62 12.01 3.45
CA LYS A 20 6.65 11.99 4.51
C LYS A 20 6.21 11.16 5.72
N ALA A 21 4.92 11.22 6.09
CA ALA A 21 4.37 10.41 7.16
C ALA A 21 4.37 8.92 6.80
N TYR A 22 4.03 8.57 5.57
CA TYR A 22 4.07 7.18 5.07
C TYR A 22 5.50 6.61 5.07
N GLU A 23 6.47 7.38 4.58
CA GLU A 23 7.88 6.98 4.59
C GLU A 23 8.40 6.77 6.01
N LYS A 24 8.01 7.63 6.95
CA LYS A 24 8.37 7.48 8.37
C LYS A 24 7.75 6.22 8.98
N VAL A 25 6.47 5.97 8.71
CA VAL A 25 5.80 4.75 9.20
C VAL A 25 6.42 3.49 8.61
N ASP A 26 6.68 3.46 7.31
CA ASP A 26 7.34 2.33 6.66
C ASP A 26 8.74 2.07 7.25
N HIS A 27 9.48 3.13 7.56
CA HIS A 27 10.81 3.03 8.17
C HIS A 27 10.75 2.47 9.60
N GLU A 28 9.80 2.93 10.43
CA GLU A 28 9.62 2.40 11.79
C GLU A 28 9.17 0.93 11.78
N ILE A 29 8.26 0.57 10.87
CA ILE A 29 7.85 -0.83 10.67
C ILE A 29 9.05 -1.69 10.26
N PHE A 30 9.88 -1.20 9.34
CA PHE A 30 11.10 -1.89 8.95
C PHE A 30 12.03 -2.15 10.15
N LYS A 31 12.27 -1.15 11.00
CA LYS A 31 13.11 -1.31 12.20
C LYS A 31 12.56 -2.39 13.15
N ILE A 32 11.25 -2.38 13.37
CA ILE A 32 10.58 -3.35 14.24
C ILE A 32 10.72 -4.75 13.68
N LEU A 33 10.45 -4.93 12.39
CA LEU A 33 10.55 -6.23 11.71
C LEU A 33 11.99 -6.75 11.66
N TRP A 34 12.96 -5.85 11.48
CA TRP A 34 14.38 -6.21 11.53
C TRP A 34 14.80 -6.71 12.92
N LYS A 35 14.39 -6.00 13.98
CA LYS A 35 14.62 -6.43 15.37
C LYS A 35 13.94 -7.77 15.67
N TRP A 36 12.70 -7.94 15.20
CA TRP A 36 11.98 -9.20 15.36
C TRP A 36 12.68 -10.37 14.65
N ALA A 37 13.12 -10.19 13.42
CA ALA A 37 13.82 -11.22 12.66
C ALA A 37 15.14 -11.64 13.32
N LYS A 38 15.89 -10.67 13.85
CA LYS A 38 17.12 -10.95 14.62
C LYS A 38 16.86 -11.77 15.89
N ARG A 39 15.83 -11.41 16.65
CA ARG A 39 15.45 -12.15 17.87
C ARG A 39 14.98 -13.56 17.57
N ARG A 40 14.28 -13.75 16.47
CA ARG A 40 13.76 -15.06 16.06
C ARG A 40 14.87 -16.02 15.61
N HIS A 41 15.98 -15.51 15.09
CA HIS A 41 17.06 -16.29 14.50
C HIS A 41 18.42 -15.92 15.10
N LEU A 42 18.56 -16.11 16.41
CA LEU A 42 19.79 -15.79 17.15
C LEU A 42 21.04 -16.50 16.61
N ASN A 43 20.86 -17.72 16.10
CA ASN A 43 21.97 -18.57 15.60
C ASN A 43 22.27 -18.36 14.10
N LYS A 44 21.69 -17.34 13.46
CA LYS A 44 21.89 -17.06 12.03
C LYS A 44 22.52 -15.69 11.83
N GLY A 45 23.40 -15.60 10.85
CA GLY A 45 24.04 -14.33 10.47
C GLY A 45 23.03 -13.33 9.86
N LEU A 46 23.36 -12.05 9.95
CA LEU A 46 22.51 -10.95 9.45
C LEU A 46 22.25 -11.05 7.95
N ARG A 47 23.20 -11.55 7.18
CA ARG A 47 23.07 -11.78 5.73
C ARG A 47 22.00 -12.80 5.43
N TRP A 48 21.98 -13.90 6.14
CA TRP A 48 20.97 -14.94 6.00
C TRP A 48 19.57 -14.43 6.34
N ILE A 49 19.43 -13.61 7.41
CA ILE A 49 18.16 -12.98 7.80
C ILE A 49 17.65 -12.06 6.70
N LYS A 50 18.55 -11.26 6.11
CA LYS A 50 18.22 -10.39 4.99
C LYS A 50 17.70 -11.18 3.79
N GLU A 51 18.42 -12.20 3.38
CA GLU A 51 18.07 -13.03 2.23
C GLU A 51 16.74 -13.78 2.42
N LYS A 52 16.42 -14.17 3.65
CA LYS A 52 15.18 -14.85 3.98
C LYS A 52 13.96 -13.93 3.96
N TYR A 53 14.04 -12.78 4.59
CA TYR A 53 12.88 -11.90 4.83
C TYR A 53 12.85 -10.64 3.96
N PHE A 54 14.00 -10.09 3.61
CA PHE A 54 14.12 -8.83 2.89
C PHE A 54 14.70 -9.06 1.50
N LYS A 55 13.84 -9.00 0.48
CA LYS A 55 14.27 -9.13 -0.92
C LYS A 55 14.06 -7.81 -1.65
N ALA A 56 14.87 -7.59 -2.68
CA ALA A 56 14.67 -6.46 -3.58
C ALA A 56 13.46 -6.68 -4.47
N ARG A 57 12.64 -5.65 -4.66
CA ARG A 57 11.52 -5.63 -5.59
C ARG A 57 11.28 -4.22 -6.13
N GLU A 58 11.05 -4.10 -7.43
CA GLU A 58 10.61 -2.87 -8.10
C GLU A 58 11.43 -1.62 -7.70
N GLY A 59 12.76 -1.74 -7.70
CA GLY A 59 13.66 -0.65 -7.34
C GLY A 59 13.86 -0.41 -5.84
N ARG A 60 13.24 -1.22 -4.98
CA ARG A 60 13.45 -1.18 -3.52
C ARG A 60 14.29 -2.36 -3.05
N ALA A 61 15.37 -2.07 -2.31
CA ALA A 61 16.34 -3.08 -1.89
C ALA A 61 15.88 -3.96 -0.72
N TRP A 62 14.92 -3.49 0.08
CA TRP A 62 14.54 -4.11 1.35
C TRP A 62 13.01 -4.21 1.50
N CYS A 63 12.39 -5.14 0.78
CA CYS A 63 10.96 -5.42 0.94
C CYS A 63 10.78 -6.64 1.85
N PHE A 64 10.08 -6.45 2.97
CA PHE A 64 9.77 -7.54 3.88
C PHE A 64 8.72 -8.48 3.28
N GLY A 65 8.98 -9.78 3.34
CA GLY A 65 8.03 -10.78 2.91
C GLY A 65 8.34 -12.15 3.51
N VAL A 66 7.30 -12.96 3.62
CA VAL A 66 7.38 -14.33 4.13
C VAL A 66 6.96 -15.28 3.03
N THR A 67 7.77 -16.30 2.82
CA THR A 67 7.47 -17.39 1.89
C THR A 67 6.57 -18.41 2.58
N CYS A 68 5.37 -18.60 2.06
CA CYS A 68 4.40 -19.58 2.54
C CYS A 68 4.33 -20.74 1.52
N LYS A 69 4.40 -21.96 2.00
CA LYS A 69 4.10 -23.16 1.19
C LYS A 69 2.60 -23.41 1.23
N LYS A 70 1.97 -23.51 0.07
CA LYS A 70 0.56 -23.88 -0.07
C LYS A 70 0.48 -25.06 -1.03
N GLY A 71 0.51 -26.29 -0.47
CA GLY A 71 0.70 -27.50 -1.28
C GLY A 71 2.06 -27.51 -1.97
N ASP A 72 2.10 -27.83 -3.25
CA ASP A 72 3.31 -27.83 -4.06
C ASP A 72 3.76 -26.43 -4.51
N ASN A 73 2.90 -25.41 -4.35
CA ASN A 73 3.21 -24.04 -4.74
C ASN A 73 3.82 -23.26 -3.59
N THR A 74 4.91 -22.57 -3.88
CA THR A 74 5.58 -21.65 -2.95
C THR A 74 5.18 -20.22 -3.29
N GLU A 75 4.37 -19.59 -2.43
CA GLU A 75 3.93 -18.21 -2.60
C GLU A 75 4.66 -17.29 -1.60
N ARG A 76 5.17 -16.16 -2.09
CA ARG A 76 5.74 -15.13 -1.24
C ARG A 76 4.70 -14.05 -0.97
N LYS A 77 4.34 -13.88 0.30
CA LYS A 77 3.48 -12.78 0.77
C LYS A 77 4.34 -11.63 1.25
N GLU A 78 4.19 -10.50 0.60
CA GLU A 78 4.93 -9.28 0.93
C GLU A 78 4.10 -8.32 1.77
N LEU A 79 4.80 -7.55 2.61
CA LEU A 79 4.18 -6.50 3.39
C LEU A 79 3.85 -5.30 2.48
N PHE A 80 2.64 -4.78 2.63
CA PHE A 80 2.23 -3.56 1.94
C PHE A 80 2.98 -2.34 2.48
N LEU A 81 3.47 -1.49 1.58
CA LEU A 81 4.17 -0.26 1.91
C LEU A 81 3.22 0.94 1.77
N ALA A 82 3.06 1.71 2.83
CA ALA A 82 2.22 2.91 2.81
C ALA A 82 2.70 3.95 1.79
N SER A 83 4.01 4.10 1.63
CA SER A 83 4.61 5.02 0.67
C SER A 83 4.38 4.67 -0.81
N SER A 84 3.85 3.47 -1.12
CA SER A 84 3.47 3.09 -2.48
C SER A 84 2.19 3.76 -2.97
N ILE A 85 1.41 4.34 -2.06
CA ILE A 85 0.14 4.99 -2.40
C ILE A 85 0.39 6.39 -2.96
N THR A 86 -0.22 6.64 -4.13
CA THR A 86 -0.22 7.97 -4.74
C THR A 86 -1.28 8.87 -4.09
N VAL A 87 -0.95 10.16 -3.94
CA VAL A 87 -1.90 11.16 -3.43
C VAL A 87 -3.04 11.34 -4.42
N ARG A 88 -4.27 11.20 -3.95
CA ARG A 88 -5.47 11.48 -4.73
C ARG A 88 -6.31 12.54 -4.03
N ARG A 89 -6.29 13.74 -4.56
CA ARG A 89 -7.09 14.85 -4.05
C ARG A 89 -8.55 14.68 -4.45
N HIS A 90 -9.45 15.06 -3.55
CA HIS A 90 -10.87 15.15 -3.86
C HIS A 90 -11.11 16.19 -4.95
N ARG A 91 -11.78 15.78 -6.04
CA ARG A 91 -12.19 16.70 -7.11
C ARG A 91 -13.48 17.37 -6.70
N LYS A 92 -13.44 18.67 -6.46
CA LYS A 92 -14.64 19.46 -6.16
C LYS A 92 -15.68 19.34 -7.28
N ILE A 93 -16.94 19.29 -6.92
CA ILE A 93 -18.06 19.40 -7.86
C ILE A 93 -18.13 20.86 -8.33
N ARG A 94 -18.41 21.06 -9.61
CA ARG A 94 -18.62 22.40 -10.14
C ARG A 94 -19.80 23.06 -9.40
N ARG A 95 -19.65 24.33 -9.04
CA ARG A 95 -20.63 25.04 -8.17
C ARG A 95 -22.07 25.02 -8.71
N LYS A 96 -22.25 25.05 -10.03
CA LYS A 96 -23.56 25.04 -10.70
C LYS A 96 -24.05 23.63 -11.02
N ALA A 97 -23.26 22.59 -10.79
CA ALA A 97 -23.62 21.23 -11.16
C ALA A 97 -24.66 20.65 -10.21
N ASN A 98 -25.83 20.33 -10.77
CA ASN A 98 -26.93 19.69 -10.05
C ASN A 98 -27.10 18.25 -10.59
N PRO A 99 -27.05 17.22 -9.71
CA PRO A 99 -27.22 15.84 -10.14
C PRO A 99 -28.61 15.51 -10.73
N PHE A 100 -29.62 16.34 -10.44
CA PHE A 100 -30.98 16.16 -10.92
C PHE A 100 -31.25 16.84 -12.27
N ASP A 101 -30.31 17.66 -12.77
CA ASP A 101 -30.40 18.33 -14.05
C ASP A 101 -29.84 17.48 -15.18
N LYS A 102 -30.60 17.32 -16.26
CA LYS A 102 -30.21 16.54 -17.44
C LYS A 102 -28.94 17.06 -18.12
N GLU A 103 -28.71 18.38 -18.10
CA GLU A 103 -27.51 19.00 -18.66
C GLU A 103 -26.21 18.51 -17.98
N TRP A 104 -26.29 18.19 -16.69
CA TRP A 104 -25.14 17.74 -15.91
C TRP A 104 -24.99 16.23 -15.84
N TYR A 105 -25.88 15.46 -16.49
CA TYR A 105 -25.86 14.00 -16.46
C TYR A 105 -24.51 13.42 -16.93
N ASN A 106 -24.01 13.87 -18.07
CA ASN A 106 -22.72 13.40 -18.62
C ASN A 106 -21.56 13.73 -17.70
N TYR A 107 -21.54 14.91 -17.10
CA TYR A 107 -20.52 15.30 -16.13
C TYR A 107 -20.48 14.38 -14.91
N PHE A 108 -21.62 14.00 -14.37
CA PHE A 108 -21.67 13.07 -13.23
C PHE A 108 -21.33 11.64 -13.63
N MET A 109 -21.69 11.21 -14.82
CA MET A 109 -21.32 9.90 -15.35
C MET A 109 -19.79 9.76 -15.55
N GLU A 110 -19.13 10.77 -16.09
CA GLU A 110 -17.67 10.81 -16.20
C GLU A 110 -16.99 10.79 -14.81
N ARG A 111 -17.54 11.49 -13.83
CA ARG A 111 -17.02 11.42 -12.46
C ARG A 111 -17.14 10.03 -11.85
N LYS A 112 -18.24 9.31 -12.12
CA LYS A 112 -18.44 7.92 -11.67
C LYS A 112 -17.45 6.98 -12.34
N SER A 113 -17.25 7.08 -13.66
CA SER A 113 -16.31 6.22 -14.40
C SER A 113 -14.88 6.40 -13.94
N ASN A 114 -14.43 7.63 -13.73
CA ASN A 114 -13.12 7.95 -13.18
C ASN A 114 -12.93 7.43 -11.74
N ASN A 115 -14.01 7.38 -10.93
CA ASN A 115 -13.97 6.76 -9.61
C ASN A 115 -13.98 5.22 -9.69
N PHE A 116 -14.55 4.63 -10.73
CA PHE A 116 -14.60 3.17 -10.92
C PHE A 116 -13.26 2.61 -11.43
N SER A 117 -12.54 3.33 -12.29
CA SER A 117 -11.16 2.99 -12.66
C SER A 117 -10.23 2.88 -11.44
N ILE A 118 -10.53 3.63 -10.38
CA ILE A 118 -9.80 3.59 -9.11
C ILE A 118 -9.98 2.27 -8.36
N LYS A 119 -11.12 1.59 -8.53
CA LYS A 119 -11.40 0.31 -7.85
C LYS A 119 -10.69 -0.88 -8.50
N LYS A 120 -10.29 -0.79 -9.77
CA LYS A 120 -9.54 -1.86 -10.45
C LYS A 120 -8.10 -1.99 -9.98
N ASP A 121 -7.51 -0.93 -9.44
CA ASP A 121 -6.13 -0.95 -8.92
C ASP A 121 -6.04 -1.53 -7.48
N VAL A 122 -7.16 -2.01 -6.92
CA VAL A 122 -7.28 -2.47 -5.52
C VAL A 122 -7.43 -3.99 -5.39
N ILE A 123 -7.40 -4.71 -6.51
CA ILE A 123 -7.46 -6.18 -6.50
C ILE A 123 -6.06 -6.77 -6.56
#